data_078d54aad634e5eef78396b7ffcfbfad
#
_entry.id   078d54aad634e5eef78396b7ffcfbfad
#
_cell.length_a   1.000
_cell.length_b   1.000
_cell.length_c   1.000
_cell.angle_alpha   90.00
_cell.angle_beta   90.00
_cell.angle_gamma   90.00
#
_symmetry.space_group_name_H-M   'P 1'
#
loop_
_entity.id
_entity.type
_entity.pdbx_description
1 polymer ?
#
loop_
_entity_poly.entity_id
_entity_poly.type
_entity_poly.pdbx_seq_one_letter_code
_entity_poly.pdbx_strand_id
1 'polypeptide(L)'
;MIFVSFNINSIRARPHQLIHLRDTLDPDIIGLQETKVDDPEFPIEMVKEIGYHPEFWGGKGHYGVALLSKVKPTFVQKGFETDTIDDQKRFIHASYPYQDDEIHIMNGYFPQGENRSHEIKFPKKVKFYSDLNLYIQKVKKSFKNTIVMGDFNVAPSPNDIGLGEVNAKRWLRDGKCAFLPEEIEMWESILQLGYIDSWRYLHPETDNIFSWFDYRSRMFDMTPKRGLRICLLYTSDAADEITG
;
A
#
# COMPACT_ATOMS: atom_id res chain seq x y z
N MET A 1 -3.26 -4.82 17.78
CA MET A 1 -4.09 -4.66 16.55
C MET A 1 -3.44 -5.37 15.39
N ILE A 2 -4.23 -5.98 14.50
CA ILE A 2 -3.75 -6.65 13.28
C ILE A 2 -4.11 -5.77 12.08
N PHE A 3 -3.09 -5.42 11.28
CA PHE A 3 -3.24 -4.61 10.06
C PHE A 3 -2.94 -5.45 8.84
N VAL A 4 -3.77 -5.32 7.81
CA VAL A 4 -3.57 -6.00 6.53
C VAL A 4 -3.57 -4.98 5.39
N SER A 5 -2.56 -5.01 4.53
CA SER A 5 -2.54 -4.29 3.25
C SER A 5 -2.78 -5.28 2.12
N PHE A 6 -3.81 -5.04 1.30
CA PHE A 6 -4.24 -5.99 0.30
C PHE A 6 -4.76 -5.34 -0.99
N ASN A 7 -4.06 -5.54 -2.10
CA ASN A 7 -4.57 -5.18 -3.41
C ASN A 7 -5.62 -6.21 -3.84
N ILE A 8 -6.90 -5.85 -3.71
CA ILE A 8 -8.04 -6.76 -3.96
C ILE A 8 -8.38 -6.92 -5.44
N ASN A 9 -7.89 -6.01 -6.28
CA ASN A 9 -8.16 -6.04 -7.73
C ASN A 9 -9.66 -6.26 -8.06
N SER A 10 -10.51 -5.35 -7.62
CA SER A 10 -11.98 -5.33 -7.67
C SER A 10 -12.67 -6.00 -6.48
N ILE A 11 -13.18 -5.18 -5.57
CA ILE A 11 -13.89 -5.62 -4.37
C ILE A 11 -15.19 -6.38 -4.70
N ARG A 12 -15.90 -5.99 -5.78
CA ARG A 12 -17.13 -6.66 -6.20
C ARG A 12 -16.89 -8.06 -6.79
N ALA A 13 -15.73 -8.27 -7.39
CA ALA A 13 -15.38 -9.56 -8.00
C ALA A 13 -14.81 -10.57 -6.98
N ARG A 14 -14.34 -10.09 -5.82
CA ARG A 14 -13.56 -10.91 -4.87
C ARG A 14 -14.02 -10.78 -3.42
N PRO A 15 -15.34 -10.76 -3.13
CA PRO A 15 -15.81 -10.68 -1.73
C PRO A 15 -15.34 -11.89 -0.91
N HIS A 16 -15.19 -13.06 -1.51
CA HIS A 16 -14.70 -14.27 -0.87
C HIS A 16 -13.29 -14.12 -0.27
N GLN A 17 -12.45 -13.25 -0.86
CA GLN A 17 -11.11 -13.00 -0.32
C GLN A 17 -11.18 -12.18 0.98
N LEU A 18 -12.11 -11.22 1.08
CA LEU A 18 -12.32 -10.48 2.33
C LEU A 18 -12.88 -11.37 3.43
N ILE A 19 -13.81 -12.25 3.10
CA ILE A 19 -14.35 -13.25 4.02
C ILE A 19 -13.22 -14.15 4.52
N HIS A 20 -12.37 -14.64 3.62
CA HIS A 20 -11.23 -15.48 3.99
C HIS A 20 -10.23 -14.73 4.90
N LEU A 21 -9.91 -13.46 4.61
CA LEU A 21 -9.04 -12.66 5.49
C LEU A 21 -9.65 -12.49 6.89
N ARG A 22 -10.96 -12.19 6.98
CA ARG A 22 -11.65 -12.13 8.27
C ARG A 22 -11.56 -13.47 9.03
N ASP A 23 -11.88 -14.57 8.37
CA ASP A 23 -12.00 -15.90 9.02
C ASP A 23 -10.65 -16.46 9.43
N THR A 24 -9.56 -16.08 8.77
CA THR A 24 -8.21 -16.63 9.04
C THR A 24 -7.34 -15.73 9.90
N LEU A 25 -7.45 -14.41 9.77
CA LEU A 25 -6.58 -13.45 10.46
C LEU A 25 -7.34 -12.54 11.41
N ASP A 26 -8.64 -12.38 11.23
CA ASP A 26 -9.51 -11.47 11.99
C ASP A 26 -8.88 -10.07 12.17
N PRO A 27 -8.45 -9.39 11.08
CA PRO A 27 -7.73 -8.14 11.19
C PRO A 27 -8.59 -7.03 11.77
N ASP A 28 -7.97 -6.12 12.51
CA ASP A 28 -8.64 -4.94 13.04
C ASP A 28 -8.87 -3.88 11.96
N ILE A 29 -7.89 -3.74 11.04
CA ILE A 29 -7.94 -2.80 9.91
C ILE A 29 -7.39 -3.46 8.65
N ILE A 30 -8.14 -3.32 7.53
CA ILE A 30 -7.73 -3.78 6.21
C ILE A 30 -7.63 -2.56 5.28
N GLY A 31 -6.44 -2.27 4.76
CA GLY A 31 -6.23 -1.31 3.69
C GLY A 31 -6.32 -1.97 2.33
N LEU A 32 -7.30 -1.58 1.53
CA LEU A 32 -7.53 -2.12 0.20
C LEU A 32 -7.02 -1.17 -0.88
N GLN A 33 -6.42 -1.74 -1.92
CA GLN A 33 -6.06 -1.05 -3.15
C GLN A 33 -6.78 -1.70 -4.33
N GLU A 34 -6.97 -0.96 -5.41
CA GLU A 34 -7.70 -1.36 -6.61
C GLU A 34 -9.13 -1.83 -6.32
N THR A 35 -9.90 -1.06 -5.56
CA THR A 35 -11.31 -1.40 -5.33
C THR A 35 -12.15 -1.44 -6.60
N LYS A 36 -11.75 -0.66 -7.63
CA LYS A 36 -12.32 -0.64 -9.00
C LYS A 36 -13.82 -0.41 -9.03
N VAL A 37 -14.31 0.43 -8.15
CA VAL A 37 -15.73 0.76 -8.02
C VAL A 37 -15.88 2.24 -7.65
N ASP A 38 -16.87 2.92 -8.23
CA ASP A 38 -17.24 4.28 -7.86
C ASP A 38 -17.91 4.31 -6.49
N ASP A 39 -17.80 5.43 -5.78
CA ASP A 39 -18.35 5.60 -4.43
C ASP A 39 -19.85 5.20 -4.32
N PRO A 40 -20.74 5.59 -5.24
CA PRO A 40 -22.15 5.19 -5.16
C PRO A 40 -22.40 3.68 -5.30
N GLU A 41 -21.48 2.95 -5.92
CA GLU A 41 -21.58 1.50 -6.16
C GLU A 41 -20.73 0.67 -5.20
N PHE A 42 -20.10 1.31 -4.22
CA PHE A 42 -19.29 0.59 -3.23
C PHE A 42 -20.17 -0.37 -2.41
N PRO A 43 -19.78 -1.65 -2.21
CA PRO A 43 -20.63 -2.66 -1.57
C PRO A 43 -20.64 -2.51 -0.04
N ILE A 44 -21.17 -1.40 0.46
CA ILE A 44 -21.18 -1.02 1.88
C ILE A 44 -21.84 -2.10 2.75
N GLU A 45 -23.01 -2.62 2.32
CA GLU A 45 -23.75 -3.58 3.14
C GLU A 45 -22.98 -4.90 3.26
N MET A 46 -22.39 -5.39 2.17
CA MET A 46 -21.53 -6.60 2.21
C MET A 46 -20.35 -6.43 3.20
N VAL A 47 -19.72 -5.24 3.22
CA VAL A 47 -18.61 -4.96 4.14
C VAL A 47 -19.09 -4.91 5.59
N LYS A 48 -20.27 -4.34 5.85
CA LYS A 48 -20.88 -4.33 7.19
C LYS A 48 -21.27 -5.73 7.65
N GLU A 49 -21.84 -6.56 6.76
CA GLU A 49 -22.22 -7.94 7.06
C GLU A 49 -21.02 -8.81 7.51
N ILE A 50 -19.82 -8.52 6.98
CA ILE A 50 -18.60 -9.19 7.43
C ILE A 50 -17.94 -8.54 8.65
N GLY A 51 -18.59 -7.52 9.27
CA GLY A 51 -18.19 -6.95 10.56
C GLY A 51 -17.29 -5.72 10.48
N TYR A 52 -17.18 -5.05 9.34
CA TYR A 52 -16.32 -3.88 9.18
C TYR A 52 -17.09 -2.59 8.84
N HIS A 53 -16.56 -1.46 9.28
CA HIS A 53 -16.94 -0.13 8.86
C HIS A 53 -16.08 0.29 7.66
N PRO A 54 -16.67 0.55 6.48
CA PRO A 54 -15.92 0.96 5.31
C PRO A 54 -15.73 2.47 5.25
N GLU A 55 -14.51 2.92 5.06
CA GLU A 55 -14.16 4.23 4.51
C GLU A 55 -13.46 4.01 3.17
N PHE A 56 -13.91 4.72 2.13
CA PHE A 56 -13.45 4.46 0.78
C PHE A 56 -13.41 5.73 -0.07
N TRP A 57 -12.57 5.71 -1.06
CA TRP A 57 -12.49 6.70 -2.11
C TRP A 57 -12.34 6.00 -3.45
N GLY A 58 -13.46 5.89 -4.15
CA GLY A 58 -13.61 5.06 -5.32
C GLY A 58 -13.41 5.82 -6.62
N GLY A 59 -13.01 5.09 -7.63
CA GLY A 59 -12.89 5.57 -9.00
C GLY A 59 -13.28 4.48 -9.99
N LYS A 60 -14.00 4.88 -11.03
CA LYS A 60 -14.51 3.96 -12.05
C LYS A 60 -13.37 3.25 -12.78
N GLY A 61 -13.43 1.94 -12.78
CA GLY A 61 -12.65 1.07 -13.65
C GLY A 61 -11.28 0.62 -13.12
N HIS A 62 -10.38 1.49 -12.66
CA HIS A 62 -8.97 1.10 -12.45
C HIS A 62 -8.37 1.46 -11.11
N TYR A 63 -8.99 2.32 -10.32
CA TYR A 63 -8.42 2.88 -9.10
C TYR A 63 -9.29 2.57 -7.90
N GLY A 64 -9.12 3.31 -6.86
CA GLY A 64 -9.88 3.25 -5.63
C GLY A 64 -9.13 2.57 -4.50
N VAL A 65 -9.27 3.16 -3.32
CA VAL A 65 -8.71 2.70 -2.06
C VAL A 65 -9.80 2.63 -1.00
N ALA A 66 -9.62 1.77 -0.01
CA ALA A 66 -10.51 1.72 1.13
C ALA A 66 -9.76 1.34 2.41
N LEU A 67 -10.31 1.75 3.55
CA LEU A 67 -9.98 1.26 4.87
C LEU A 67 -11.23 0.59 5.44
N LEU A 68 -11.13 -0.68 5.75
CA LEU A 68 -12.17 -1.45 6.42
C LEU A 68 -11.72 -1.69 7.85
N SER A 69 -12.50 -1.30 8.85
CA SER A 69 -12.10 -1.35 10.25
C SER A 69 -13.21 -1.87 11.16
N LYS A 70 -12.86 -2.59 12.24
CA LYS A 70 -13.83 -3.06 13.25
C LYS A 70 -14.46 -1.92 14.03
N VAL A 71 -13.76 -0.79 14.15
CA VAL A 71 -14.24 0.41 14.83
C VAL A 71 -14.36 1.58 13.86
N LYS A 72 -15.27 2.51 14.10
CA LYS A 72 -15.41 3.70 13.27
C LYS A 72 -14.21 4.63 13.45
N PRO A 73 -13.71 5.24 12.35
CA PRO A 73 -12.67 6.24 12.45
C PRO A 73 -13.19 7.51 13.12
N THR A 74 -12.28 8.24 13.76
CA THR A 74 -12.50 9.57 14.33
C THR A 74 -12.25 10.68 13.32
N PHE A 75 -11.39 10.39 12.33
CA PHE A 75 -11.04 11.30 11.24
C PHE A 75 -10.87 10.52 9.93
N VAL A 76 -11.23 11.15 8.81
CA VAL A 76 -10.98 10.61 7.45
C VAL A 76 -10.58 11.72 6.50
N GLN A 77 -9.49 11.52 5.78
CA GLN A 77 -9.02 12.35 4.66
C GLN A 77 -8.94 11.51 3.39
N LYS A 78 -9.58 11.96 2.32
CA LYS A 78 -9.58 11.33 1.00
C LYS A 78 -8.74 12.14 0.03
N GLY A 79 -7.68 11.55 -0.50
CA GLY A 79 -6.70 12.21 -1.36
C GLY A 79 -5.78 13.19 -0.63
N PHE A 80 -4.89 13.79 -1.39
CA PHE A 80 -4.02 14.88 -0.92
C PHE A 80 -4.70 16.24 -1.13
N GLU A 81 -4.29 17.27 -0.38
CA GLU A 81 -4.77 18.64 -0.58
C GLU A 81 -4.42 19.20 -1.97
N THR A 82 -3.41 18.62 -2.62
CA THR A 82 -2.95 18.95 -3.96
C THR A 82 -3.72 18.24 -5.07
N ASP A 83 -4.59 17.28 -4.72
CA ASP A 83 -5.36 16.54 -5.71
C ASP A 83 -6.47 17.42 -6.32
N THR A 84 -6.68 17.25 -7.62
CA THR A 84 -7.75 17.87 -8.40
C THR A 84 -8.88 16.85 -8.63
N ILE A 85 -10.00 17.30 -9.18
CA ILE A 85 -11.15 16.43 -9.49
C ILE A 85 -10.79 15.32 -10.50
N ASP A 86 -9.81 15.56 -11.36
CA ASP A 86 -9.35 14.64 -12.41
C ASP A 86 -8.27 13.68 -11.90
N ASP A 87 -7.80 13.85 -10.66
CA ASP A 87 -6.79 12.97 -10.11
C ASP A 87 -7.36 11.59 -9.74
N GLN A 88 -6.48 10.61 -9.82
CA GLN A 88 -6.83 9.22 -9.56
C GLN A 88 -7.05 8.99 -8.06
N LYS A 89 -8.10 8.28 -7.71
CA LYS A 89 -8.48 7.98 -6.33
C LYS A 89 -7.54 6.92 -5.73
N ARG A 90 -6.41 7.37 -5.12
CA ARG A 90 -5.28 6.49 -4.76
C ARG A 90 -4.83 6.57 -3.32
N PHE A 91 -5.36 7.50 -2.51
CA PHE A 91 -4.90 7.71 -1.15
C PHE A 91 -6.07 7.96 -0.21
N ILE A 92 -6.03 7.33 0.96
CA ILE A 92 -6.97 7.57 2.06
C ILE A 92 -6.21 7.49 3.38
N HIS A 93 -6.49 8.42 4.28
CA HIS A 93 -5.98 8.46 5.64
C HIS A 93 -7.16 8.47 6.61
N ALA A 94 -7.12 7.65 7.64
CA ALA A 94 -8.08 7.66 8.73
C ALA A 94 -7.38 7.48 10.07
N SER A 95 -7.95 8.05 11.14
CA SER A 95 -7.50 7.80 12.52
C SER A 95 -8.51 6.96 13.29
N TYR A 96 -8.01 6.19 14.22
CA TYR A 96 -8.79 5.27 15.04
C TYR A 96 -8.35 5.35 16.49
N PRO A 97 -9.27 5.17 17.47
CA PRO A 97 -8.90 5.08 18.88
C PRO A 97 -7.87 3.96 19.12
N TYR A 98 -6.80 4.26 19.82
CA TYR A 98 -5.75 3.32 20.16
C TYR A 98 -5.15 3.65 21.54
N GLN A 99 -5.37 2.77 22.53
CA GLN A 99 -5.01 3.02 23.93
C GLN A 99 -5.60 4.35 24.42
N ASP A 100 -4.79 5.23 24.97
CA ASP A 100 -5.18 6.58 25.42
C ASP A 100 -4.97 7.67 24.34
N ASP A 101 -4.72 7.26 23.08
CA ASP A 101 -4.37 8.12 21.94
C ASP A 101 -5.10 7.64 20.66
N GLU A 102 -4.63 8.04 19.51
CA GLU A 102 -5.09 7.62 18.20
C GLU A 102 -3.95 6.97 17.39
N ILE A 103 -4.33 6.05 16.51
CA ILE A 103 -3.45 5.53 15.47
C ILE A 103 -3.92 6.02 14.10
N HIS A 104 -3.00 6.56 13.33
CA HIS A 104 -3.23 7.14 12.01
C HIS A 104 -2.79 6.18 10.91
N ILE A 105 -3.72 5.74 10.08
CA ILE A 105 -3.51 4.78 9.01
C ILE A 105 -3.61 5.48 7.65
N MET A 106 -2.51 5.54 6.94
CA MET A 106 -2.42 6.06 5.57
C MET A 106 -2.33 4.88 4.60
N ASN A 107 -3.34 4.71 3.75
CA ASN A 107 -3.41 3.63 2.77
C ASN A 107 -3.30 4.19 1.35
N GLY A 108 -2.33 3.70 0.58
CA GLY A 108 -2.03 4.18 -0.77
C GLY A 108 -2.04 3.09 -1.84
N TYR A 109 -2.56 3.44 -3.02
CA TYR A 109 -2.35 2.71 -4.26
C TYR A 109 -1.42 3.53 -5.16
N PHE A 110 -0.11 3.32 -5.01
CA PHE A 110 0.92 4.13 -5.67
C PHE A 110 0.91 3.91 -7.18
N PRO A 111 1.08 4.95 -8.01
CA PRO A 111 1.16 4.78 -9.45
C PRO A 111 2.29 3.82 -9.85
N GLN A 112 1.99 2.90 -10.76
CA GLN A 112 2.97 1.90 -11.21
C GLN A 112 4.11 2.53 -12.04
N GLY A 113 3.83 3.62 -12.82
CA GLY A 113 4.84 4.36 -13.57
C GLY A 113 5.12 3.80 -14.95
N GLU A 114 4.96 2.51 -15.18
CA GLU A 114 5.22 1.73 -16.40
C GLU A 114 6.70 1.68 -16.79
N ASN A 115 7.27 2.81 -17.20
CA ASN A 115 8.66 2.95 -17.62
C ASN A 115 9.14 4.37 -17.32
N ARG A 116 10.42 4.55 -16.97
CA ARG A 116 11.00 5.87 -16.66
C ARG A 116 10.84 6.91 -17.79
N SER A 117 10.75 6.48 -19.02
CA SER A 117 10.55 7.35 -20.18
C SER A 117 9.07 7.62 -20.49
N HIS A 118 8.13 7.08 -19.73
CA HIS A 118 6.71 7.30 -19.98
C HIS A 118 6.30 8.70 -19.53
N GLU A 119 5.98 9.57 -20.49
CA GLU A 119 5.76 11.01 -20.30
C GLU A 119 4.64 11.39 -19.31
N ILE A 120 3.69 10.49 -19.05
CA ILE A 120 2.54 10.76 -18.16
C ILE A 120 2.61 9.93 -16.88
N LYS A 121 2.84 8.62 -16.99
CA LYS A 121 2.68 7.70 -15.85
C LYS A 121 3.84 7.82 -14.86
N PHE A 122 5.06 7.98 -15.35
CA PHE A 122 6.21 8.13 -14.45
C PHE A 122 6.18 9.46 -13.68
N PRO A 123 5.93 10.62 -14.31
CA PRO A 123 5.71 11.88 -13.57
C PRO A 123 4.59 11.82 -12.54
N LYS A 124 3.48 11.10 -12.82
CA LYS A 124 2.42 10.88 -11.83
C LYS A 124 2.89 10.07 -10.63
N LYS A 125 3.78 9.10 -10.83
CA LYS A 125 4.41 8.36 -9.74
C LYS A 125 5.28 9.28 -8.87
N VAL A 126 6.15 10.06 -9.49
CA VAL A 126 7.01 11.03 -8.80
C VAL A 126 6.19 12.03 -7.99
N LYS A 127 5.13 12.60 -8.60
CA LYS A 127 4.20 13.51 -7.90
C LYS A 127 3.58 12.84 -6.68
N PHE A 128 3.07 11.62 -6.81
CA PHE A 128 2.41 10.92 -5.71
C PHE A 128 3.36 10.71 -4.51
N TYR A 129 4.61 10.31 -4.74
CA TYR A 129 5.61 10.18 -3.68
C TYR A 129 5.95 11.53 -3.04
N SER A 130 6.06 12.58 -3.83
CA SER A 130 6.29 13.94 -3.33
C SER A 130 5.14 14.43 -2.44
N ASP A 131 3.89 14.27 -2.91
CA ASP A 131 2.69 14.66 -2.14
C ASP A 131 2.57 13.87 -0.84
N LEU A 132 2.85 12.56 -0.89
CA LEU A 132 2.85 11.71 0.32
C LEU A 132 3.90 12.17 1.32
N ASN A 133 5.13 12.47 0.88
CA ASN A 133 6.19 12.96 1.76
C ASN A 133 5.78 14.26 2.48
N LEU A 134 5.23 15.22 1.74
CA LEU A 134 4.73 16.47 2.32
C LEU A 134 3.59 16.22 3.31
N TYR A 135 2.68 15.31 2.96
CA TYR A 135 1.56 14.95 3.81
C TYR A 135 2.02 14.27 5.11
N ILE A 136 2.93 13.30 5.03
CA ILE A 136 3.52 12.64 6.19
C ILE A 136 4.22 13.64 7.12
N GLN A 137 5.01 14.56 6.59
CA GLN A 137 5.67 15.61 7.37
C GLN A 137 4.67 16.47 8.16
N LYS A 138 3.49 16.75 7.56
CA LYS A 138 2.41 17.47 8.22
C LYS A 138 1.79 16.63 9.35
N VAL A 139 1.43 15.38 9.07
CA VAL A 139 0.78 14.46 10.01
C VAL A 139 1.68 14.17 11.22
N LYS A 140 2.94 13.84 11.00
CA LYS A 140 3.91 13.52 12.07
C LYS A 140 4.20 14.65 13.06
N LYS A 141 3.95 15.89 12.69
CA LYS A 141 4.07 17.01 13.64
C LYS A 141 3.05 16.94 14.77
N SER A 142 1.92 16.28 14.52
CA SER A 142 0.78 16.24 15.45
C SER A 142 0.55 14.85 16.06
N PHE A 143 0.98 13.78 15.39
CA PHE A 143 0.65 12.41 15.76
C PHE A 143 1.87 11.50 15.79
N LYS A 144 1.97 10.68 16.84
CA LYS A 144 3.09 9.73 17.05
C LYS A 144 2.84 8.40 16.36
N ASN A 145 1.66 7.83 16.58
CA ASN A 145 1.32 6.48 16.08
C ASN A 145 0.82 6.56 14.65
N THR A 146 1.72 6.38 13.68
CA THR A 146 1.38 6.48 12.26
C THR A 146 1.82 5.24 11.48
N ILE A 147 0.95 4.74 10.62
CA ILE A 147 1.22 3.63 9.70
C ILE A 147 0.98 4.11 8.27
N VAL A 148 1.95 3.82 7.39
CA VAL A 148 1.79 3.98 5.94
C VAL A 148 1.81 2.59 5.32
N MET A 149 0.71 2.21 4.68
CA MET A 149 0.59 0.90 4.04
C MET A 149 0.00 1.00 2.63
N GLY A 150 0.18 -0.02 1.83
CA GLY A 150 -0.42 -0.04 0.51
C GLY A 150 0.34 -0.86 -0.51
N ASP A 151 -0.09 -0.71 -1.77
CA ASP A 151 0.63 -1.18 -2.94
C ASP A 151 1.53 -0.05 -3.44
N PHE A 152 2.80 -0.11 -3.04
CA PHE A 152 3.80 0.93 -3.34
C PHE A 152 4.31 0.86 -4.78
N ASN A 153 4.10 -0.26 -5.46
CA ASN A 153 4.64 -0.50 -6.79
C ASN A 153 6.17 -0.30 -6.86
N VAL A 154 6.86 -0.49 -5.73
CA VAL A 154 8.33 -0.49 -5.60
C VAL A 154 8.77 -1.69 -4.77
N ALA A 155 9.76 -2.43 -5.25
CA ALA A 155 10.47 -3.47 -4.52
C ALA A 155 11.77 -2.85 -3.96
N PRO A 156 11.83 -2.51 -2.67
CA PRO A 156 12.83 -1.56 -2.15
C PRO A 156 14.24 -2.13 -1.99
N SER A 157 14.37 -3.44 -1.85
CA SER A 157 15.67 -4.07 -1.62
C SER A 157 15.92 -5.23 -2.58
N PRO A 158 17.18 -5.67 -2.76
CA PRO A 158 17.49 -6.86 -3.57
C PRO A 158 16.70 -8.11 -3.14
N ASN A 159 16.47 -8.30 -1.85
CA ASN A 159 15.70 -9.42 -1.31
C ASN A 159 14.20 -9.36 -1.66
N ASP A 160 13.72 -8.22 -2.14
CA ASP A 160 12.34 -8.02 -2.60
C ASP A 160 12.15 -8.29 -4.09
N ILE A 161 13.23 -8.63 -4.82
CA ILE A 161 13.26 -8.77 -6.28
C ILE A 161 13.53 -10.22 -6.66
N GLY A 162 12.49 -11.05 -6.70
CA GLY A 162 12.57 -12.46 -7.06
C GLY A 162 12.47 -12.75 -8.56
N LEU A 163 12.75 -11.80 -9.46
CA LEU A 163 12.65 -12.00 -10.91
C LEU A 163 13.77 -12.88 -11.49
N GLY A 164 14.84 -13.09 -10.72
CA GLY A 164 16.12 -13.66 -11.16
C GLY A 164 16.99 -12.62 -11.86
N GLU A 165 18.31 -12.79 -11.73
CA GLU A 165 19.31 -11.79 -12.11
C GLU A 165 19.19 -11.28 -13.56
N VAL A 166 18.99 -12.19 -14.52
CA VAL A 166 18.89 -11.85 -15.95
C VAL A 166 17.68 -10.95 -16.23
N ASN A 167 16.52 -11.27 -15.63
CA ASN A 167 15.30 -10.48 -15.81
C ASN A 167 15.40 -9.14 -15.08
N ALA A 168 15.95 -9.09 -13.87
CA ALA A 168 16.15 -7.87 -13.12
C ALA A 168 17.07 -6.90 -13.88
N LYS A 169 18.22 -7.37 -14.39
CA LYS A 169 19.12 -6.57 -15.24
C LYS A 169 18.42 -6.05 -16.51
N ARG A 170 17.59 -6.88 -17.14
CA ARG A 170 16.81 -6.48 -18.32
C ARG A 170 15.81 -5.37 -17.96
N TRP A 171 15.06 -5.49 -16.84
CA TRP A 171 14.10 -4.47 -16.41
C TRP A 171 14.79 -3.13 -16.17
N LEU A 172 15.93 -3.12 -15.48
CA LEU A 172 16.71 -1.90 -15.24
C LEU A 172 17.20 -1.27 -16.56
N ARG A 173 17.78 -2.07 -17.45
CA ARG A 173 18.23 -1.61 -18.77
C ARG A 173 17.09 -1.02 -19.58
N ASP A 174 15.93 -1.67 -19.57
CA ASP A 174 14.75 -1.26 -20.32
C ASP A 174 13.97 -0.13 -19.62
N GLY A 175 14.41 0.34 -18.47
CA GLY A 175 13.78 1.43 -17.69
C GLY A 175 12.44 1.09 -17.09
N LYS A 176 12.13 -0.20 -16.89
CA LYS A 176 10.83 -0.63 -16.32
C LYS A 176 10.75 -0.30 -14.83
N CYS A 177 9.63 0.29 -14.45
CA CYS A 177 9.33 0.60 -13.05
C CYS A 177 9.17 -0.65 -12.20
N ALA A 178 9.53 -0.57 -10.98
CA ALA A 178 9.35 -1.31 -9.74
C ALA A 178 10.59 -1.30 -8.84
N PHE A 179 11.80 -1.03 -9.36
CA PHE A 179 13.04 -0.96 -8.58
C PHE A 179 14.14 -0.16 -9.31
N LEU A 180 13.75 0.87 -10.04
CA LEU A 180 14.69 1.83 -10.61
C LEU A 180 15.40 2.60 -9.47
N PRO A 181 16.67 3.02 -9.64
CA PRO A 181 17.37 3.81 -8.61
C PRO A 181 16.55 4.99 -8.11
N GLU A 182 15.96 5.77 -9.01
CA GLU A 182 15.11 6.90 -8.65
C GLU A 182 13.83 6.50 -7.90
N GLU A 183 13.30 5.29 -8.10
CA GLU A 183 12.18 4.77 -7.32
C GLU A 183 12.60 4.38 -5.91
N ILE A 184 13.82 3.83 -5.76
CA ILE A 184 14.41 3.54 -4.45
C ILE A 184 14.66 4.83 -3.67
N GLU A 185 15.19 5.89 -4.31
CA GLU A 185 15.37 7.20 -3.68
C GLU A 185 14.04 7.79 -3.18
N MET A 186 12.98 7.71 -3.98
CA MET A 186 11.64 8.15 -3.58
C MET A 186 11.13 7.34 -2.37
N TRP A 187 11.36 6.04 -2.35
CA TRP A 187 10.99 5.17 -1.24
C TRP A 187 11.83 5.49 0.02
N GLU A 188 13.15 5.63 -0.10
CA GLU A 188 14.06 5.97 1.01
C GLU A 188 13.67 7.30 1.67
N SER A 189 13.13 8.25 0.89
CA SER A 189 12.67 9.53 1.43
C SER A 189 11.55 9.38 2.46
N ILE A 190 10.73 8.32 2.38
CA ILE A 190 9.71 7.99 3.39
C ILE A 190 10.39 7.48 4.67
N LEU A 191 11.40 6.61 4.55
CA LEU A 191 12.15 6.10 5.71
C LEU A 191 12.87 7.22 6.44
N GLN A 192 13.44 8.20 5.71
CA GLN A 192 14.10 9.36 6.29
C GLN A 192 13.15 10.22 7.15
N LEU A 193 11.83 10.07 6.99
CA LEU A 193 10.85 10.67 7.87
C LEU A 193 10.65 9.90 9.19
N GLY A 194 11.48 8.89 9.47
CA GLY A 194 11.41 8.07 10.68
C GLY A 194 10.37 6.97 10.59
N TYR A 195 10.28 6.31 9.45
CA TYR A 195 9.50 5.08 9.25
C TYR A 195 10.44 3.90 9.07
N ILE A 196 9.98 2.74 9.52
CA ILE A 196 10.64 1.46 9.28
C ILE A 196 9.75 0.56 8.43
N ASP A 197 10.35 -0.24 7.56
CA ASP A 197 9.68 -1.36 6.89
C ASP A 197 9.48 -2.48 7.91
N SER A 198 8.29 -2.55 8.49
CA SER A 198 8.00 -3.43 9.63
C SER A 198 8.25 -4.90 9.30
N TRP A 199 7.93 -5.33 8.07
CA TRP A 199 8.17 -6.70 7.65
C TRP A 199 9.65 -6.99 7.47
N ARG A 200 10.40 -6.09 6.82
CA ARG A 200 11.85 -6.24 6.60
C ARG A 200 12.64 -6.15 7.90
N TYR A 201 12.18 -5.33 8.83
CA TYR A 201 12.76 -5.24 10.16
C TYR A 201 12.70 -6.59 10.91
N LEU A 202 11.55 -7.29 10.84
CA LEU A 202 11.34 -8.59 11.48
C LEU A 202 11.96 -9.76 10.69
N HIS A 203 12.16 -9.59 9.38
CA HIS A 203 12.63 -10.63 8.46
C HIS A 203 13.74 -10.13 7.54
N PRO A 204 14.90 -9.72 8.08
CA PRO A 204 15.95 -9.01 7.33
C PRO A 204 16.52 -9.83 6.15
N GLU A 205 16.66 -11.13 6.31
CA GLU A 205 17.31 -12.01 5.35
C GLU A 205 16.34 -12.75 4.40
N THR A 206 15.02 -12.58 4.59
CA THR A 206 14.04 -13.31 3.78
C THR A 206 13.99 -12.76 2.35
N ASP A 207 14.20 -13.61 1.34
CA ASP A 207 14.32 -13.26 -0.07
C ASP A 207 13.35 -14.01 -1.01
N ASN A 208 12.40 -14.77 -0.45
CA ASN A 208 11.50 -15.65 -1.18
C ASN A 208 10.01 -15.41 -0.90
N ILE A 209 9.67 -14.31 -0.23
CA ILE A 209 8.30 -13.90 0.05
C ILE A 209 7.97 -12.65 -0.78
N PHE A 210 6.97 -12.79 -1.64
CA PHE A 210 6.56 -11.74 -2.57
C PHE A 210 5.06 -11.49 -2.45
N SER A 211 4.65 -10.24 -2.73
CA SER A 211 3.24 -9.82 -2.74
C SER A 211 2.68 -9.66 -4.15
N TRP A 212 3.52 -9.66 -5.17
CA TRP A 212 3.13 -9.57 -6.57
C TRP A 212 3.82 -10.62 -7.44
N PHE A 213 3.06 -11.18 -8.36
CA PHE A 213 3.53 -12.17 -9.34
C PHE A 213 2.98 -11.81 -10.72
N ASP A 214 3.82 -11.86 -11.76
CA ASP A 214 3.31 -11.70 -13.12
C ASP A 214 2.40 -12.89 -13.47
N TYR A 215 1.12 -12.61 -13.50
CA TYR A 215 0.09 -13.60 -13.77
C TYR A 215 0.19 -14.20 -15.18
N ARG A 216 0.60 -13.40 -16.17
CA ARG A 216 0.69 -13.86 -17.57
C ARG A 216 1.81 -14.87 -17.78
N SER A 217 2.94 -14.68 -17.11
CA SER A 217 4.08 -15.60 -17.15
C SER A 217 4.02 -16.70 -16.08
N ARG A 218 2.92 -16.79 -15.31
CA ARG A 218 2.70 -17.80 -14.26
C ARG A 218 3.86 -17.87 -13.25
N MET A 219 4.40 -16.74 -12.88
CA MET A 219 5.58 -16.67 -11.98
C MET A 219 5.32 -17.29 -10.61
N PHE A 220 4.07 -17.31 -10.15
CA PHE A 220 3.68 -17.96 -8.91
C PHE A 220 3.91 -19.48 -8.92
N ASP A 221 3.74 -20.14 -10.09
CA ASP A 221 3.87 -21.59 -10.24
C ASP A 221 5.34 -22.03 -10.41
N MET A 222 6.28 -21.11 -10.55
CA MET A 222 7.70 -21.41 -10.72
C MET A 222 8.36 -21.91 -9.43
N THR A 223 9.40 -22.69 -9.55
CA THR A 223 10.27 -23.12 -8.46
C THR A 223 11.72 -22.71 -8.75
N PRO A 224 12.33 -21.77 -7.96
CA PRO A 224 11.68 -20.97 -6.94
C PRO A 224 10.61 -20.02 -7.52
N LYS A 225 9.63 -19.64 -6.71
CA LYS A 225 8.63 -18.62 -7.07
C LYS A 225 9.33 -17.34 -7.48
N ARG A 226 8.79 -16.66 -8.50
CA ARG A 226 9.35 -15.40 -9.00
C ARG A 226 8.34 -14.28 -8.86
N GLY A 227 8.69 -13.26 -8.12
CA GLY A 227 7.78 -12.15 -7.83
C GLY A 227 8.51 -10.90 -7.31
N LEU A 228 7.73 -9.94 -6.86
CA LEU A 228 8.19 -8.72 -6.22
C LEU A 228 7.44 -8.51 -4.90
N ARG A 229 8.12 -8.03 -3.87
CA ARG A 229 7.44 -7.54 -2.66
C ARG A 229 7.20 -6.04 -2.83
N ILE A 230 5.98 -5.66 -3.14
CA ILE A 230 5.55 -4.28 -3.44
C ILE A 230 4.36 -3.81 -2.62
N CYS A 231 3.63 -4.72 -1.96
CA CYS A 231 2.66 -4.36 -0.92
C CYS A 231 3.42 -4.28 0.40
N LEU A 232 3.49 -3.09 0.96
CA LEU A 232 4.39 -2.76 2.06
C LEU A 232 3.60 -2.15 3.22
N LEU A 233 4.19 -2.22 4.42
CA LEU A 233 3.66 -1.62 5.63
C LEU A 233 4.81 -1.00 6.42
N TYR A 234 4.69 0.29 6.71
CA TYR A 234 5.66 1.10 7.45
C TYR A 234 5.02 1.63 8.72
N THR A 235 5.73 1.52 9.82
CA THR A 235 5.34 2.11 11.10
C THR A 235 6.25 3.27 11.43
N SER A 236 5.71 4.33 12.06
CA SER A 236 6.56 5.32 12.70
C SER A 236 7.44 4.63 13.73
N ASP A 237 8.68 5.04 13.79
CA ASP A 237 9.68 4.45 14.67
C ASP A 237 9.24 4.54 16.14
N ALA A 238 8.75 3.42 16.65
CA ALA A 238 8.56 3.15 18.08
C ALA A 238 9.68 2.19 18.55
N ALA A 239 10.85 2.25 17.93
CA ALA A 239 11.96 1.33 18.17
C ALA A 239 12.41 1.30 19.64
N ASP A 240 12.09 2.30 20.42
CA ASP A 240 12.42 2.33 21.85
C ASP A 240 11.47 1.46 22.72
N GLU A 241 10.31 1.02 22.21
CA GLU A 241 9.36 0.21 22.98
C GLU A 241 9.40 -1.31 22.65
N ILE A 242 10.11 -1.73 21.60
CA ILE A 242 10.18 -3.15 21.20
C ILE A 242 11.33 -3.90 21.90
N THR A 243 12.16 -3.22 22.67
CA THR A 243 13.29 -3.82 23.42
C THR A 243 13.00 -4.06 24.89
N GLY A 244 11.73 -4.20 25.28
CA GLY A 244 11.32 -4.56 26.63
C GLY A 244 10.94 -6.03 26.76
#